data_1e5a01144c611b72a6c66f5017b36db0
#
_entry.id   1e5a01144c611b72a6c66f5017b36db0
#
_cell.length_a   1.000
_cell.length_b   1.000
_cell.length_c   1.000
_cell.angle_alpha   90.00
_cell.angle_beta   90.00
_cell.angle_gamma   90.00
#
_symmetry.space_group_name_H-M   'P 1'
#
loop_
_entity.id
_entity.type
_entity.pdbx_description
1 polymer ?
#
loop_
_entity_poly.entity_id
_entity_poly.type
_entity_poly.pdbx_seq_one_letter_code
_entity_poly.pdbx_strand_id
1 'polypeptide(L)'
;MLSKKKIAVIGLGYVGLPLAVEFAKKYQVIGIGNAMVDILCYENEEFLNSHSIAKGIMQLIDISRAKQLHEVIKVSKSESGGSVANTIAGIAKLGGKTAYVGKVKNDSLGKVFAQDLKNQNVTYNTPFAQETSIDETGRCTIIVTPDGERSMNTYLGVTEYLKPSDIDETQIKDAEWIYLEGYRFDGPESHEAFNKAIKACKSADGRVSLTLSDPFCVERHREAFHNMIKSDIDLLFCNEFELKAMYQTNNLNKALKLCSNEVEILACTAAENGAFVMNKNEKIHIPAIPTKIVDATGA
;
A
#
# COMPACT_ATOMS: atom_id res chain seq x y z
N MET A 1 33.62 -13.66 -11.82
CA MET A 1 32.52 -13.42 -10.86
C MET A 1 31.86 -12.10 -11.23
N LEU A 2 30.70 -12.11 -11.82
CA LEU A 2 29.95 -10.88 -12.12
C LEU A 2 29.43 -10.32 -10.76
N SER A 3 29.85 -9.11 -10.41
CA SER A 3 29.33 -8.42 -9.22
C SER A 3 27.80 -8.37 -9.31
N LYS A 4 27.11 -8.83 -8.27
CA LYS A 4 25.66 -8.69 -8.16
C LYS A 4 25.33 -7.19 -8.13
N LYS A 5 24.97 -6.63 -9.29
CA LYS A 5 24.47 -5.25 -9.35
C LYS A 5 23.16 -5.21 -8.58
N LYS A 6 23.12 -4.45 -7.50
CA LYS A 6 21.87 -4.13 -6.79
C LYS A 6 21.17 -3.03 -7.60
N ILE A 7 19.93 -3.24 -7.98
CA ILE A 7 19.10 -2.27 -8.68
C ILE A 7 17.90 -1.98 -7.78
N ALA A 8 17.65 -0.71 -7.47
CA ALA A 8 16.47 -0.27 -6.76
C ALA A 8 15.50 0.38 -7.75
N VAL A 9 14.24 0.01 -7.65
CA VAL A 9 13.16 0.57 -8.46
C VAL A 9 12.28 1.40 -7.54
N ILE A 10 12.15 2.70 -7.84
CA ILE A 10 11.45 3.66 -6.99
C ILE A 10 10.29 4.23 -7.77
N GLY A 11 9.11 4.14 -7.14
CA GLY A 11 7.85 4.52 -7.76
C GLY A 11 7.33 3.48 -8.74
N LEU A 12 6.04 3.18 -8.66
CA LEU A 12 5.36 2.27 -9.58
C LEU A 12 4.74 3.00 -10.79
N GLY A 13 5.15 4.25 -11.02
CA GLY A 13 4.87 4.95 -12.27
C GLY A 13 5.55 4.28 -13.47
N TYR A 14 5.31 4.80 -14.67
CA TYR A 14 5.69 4.21 -15.97
C TYR A 14 7.16 3.78 -16.14
N VAL A 15 8.07 4.21 -15.29
CA VAL A 15 9.50 3.86 -15.36
C VAL A 15 9.95 2.91 -14.25
N GLY A 16 9.42 3.06 -13.04
CA GLY A 16 9.72 2.16 -11.92
C GLY A 16 9.13 0.78 -12.12
N LEU A 17 7.96 0.73 -12.71
CA LEU A 17 7.23 -0.49 -13.00
C LEU A 17 7.97 -1.46 -13.93
N PRO A 18 8.53 -1.10 -15.12
CA PRO A 18 9.27 -2.04 -15.98
C PRO A 18 10.50 -2.67 -15.32
N LEU A 19 11.17 -1.94 -14.42
CA LEU A 19 12.34 -2.47 -13.71
C LEU A 19 11.95 -3.40 -12.55
N ALA A 20 10.85 -3.10 -11.85
CA ALA A 20 10.25 -4.02 -10.88
C ALA A 20 9.92 -5.36 -11.53
N VAL A 21 9.53 -5.37 -12.81
CA VAL A 21 9.19 -6.55 -13.63
C VAL A 21 10.37 -7.45 -13.93
N GLU A 22 11.49 -6.92 -14.33
CA GLU A 22 12.67 -7.77 -14.57
C GLU A 22 13.12 -8.47 -13.28
N PHE A 23 12.86 -7.87 -12.12
CA PHE A 23 13.09 -8.50 -10.82
C PHE A 23 11.96 -9.47 -10.45
N ALA A 24 10.71 -9.09 -10.68
CA ALA A 24 9.55 -9.90 -10.37
C ALA A 24 9.46 -11.18 -11.22
N LYS A 25 9.97 -11.19 -12.44
CA LYS A 25 10.12 -12.43 -13.25
C LYS A 25 10.98 -13.48 -12.56
N LYS A 26 11.85 -13.08 -11.65
CA LYS A 26 12.79 -13.92 -10.95
C LYS A 26 12.40 -14.21 -9.49
N TYR A 27 11.64 -13.31 -8.87
CA TYR A 27 11.34 -13.33 -7.45
C TYR A 27 9.84 -13.32 -7.21
N GLN A 28 9.39 -14.12 -6.25
CA GLN A 28 8.00 -14.07 -5.80
C GLN A 28 7.83 -12.98 -4.75
N VAL A 29 6.84 -12.11 -4.95
CA VAL A 29 6.50 -11.01 -4.03
C VAL A 29 5.12 -11.23 -3.45
N ILE A 30 5.00 -11.16 -2.12
CA ILE A 30 3.71 -11.24 -1.43
C ILE A 30 3.42 -9.91 -0.75
N GLY A 31 2.31 -9.29 -1.09
CA GLY A 31 1.80 -8.09 -0.42
C GLY A 31 0.87 -8.45 0.74
N ILE A 32 1.00 -7.73 1.84
CA ILE A 32 0.11 -7.85 3.00
C ILE A 32 -0.45 -6.46 3.32
N GLY A 33 -1.75 -6.27 3.15
CA GLY A 33 -2.34 -4.95 3.26
C GLY A 33 -3.87 -4.94 3.43
N ASN A 34 -4.45 -3.75 3.35
CA ASN A 34 -5.89 -3.55 3.39
C ASN A 34 -6.54 -3.98 2.08
N ALA A 35 -7.35 -5.05 2.15
CA ALA A 35 -8.15 -5.52 1.03
C ALA A 35 -9.46 -4.74 0.96
N MET A 36 -9.63 -3.90 -0.05
CA MET A 36 -10.83 -3.08 -0.23
C MET A 36 -11.20 -2.93 -1.69
N VAL A 37 -12.41 -2.48 -1.95
CA VAL A 37 -12.87 -2.17 -3.31
C VAL A 37 -12.88 -0.66 -3.50
N ASP A 38 -12.18 -0.19 -4.51
CA ASP A 38 -12.23 1.19 -4.96
C ASP A 38 -13.49 1.39 -5.82
N ILE A 39 -14.35 2.32 -5.38
CA ILE A 39 -15.61 2.70 -6.05
C ILE A 39 -15.42 4.10 -6.60
N LEU A 40 -15.24 4.20 -7.92
CA LEU A 40 -14.96 5.46 -8.61
C LEU A 40 -16.25 6.12 -9.08
N CYS A 41 -16.40 7.41 -8.82
CA CYS A 41 -17.44 8.27 -9.37
C CYS A 41 -16.89 9.64 -9.74
N TYR A 42 -17.61 10.35 -10.60
CA TYR A 42 -17.27 11.70 -11.07
C TYR A 42 -18.36 12.66 -10.67
N GLU A 43 -18.01 13.66 -9.86
CA GLU A 43 -18.95 14.64 -9.33
C GLU A 43 -18.31 16.03 -9.32
N ASN A 44 -19.10 17.06 -9.10
CA ASN A 44 -18.63 18.46 -9.02
C ASN A 44 -18.41 18.91 -7.55
N GLU A 45 -17.90 20.14 -7.38
CA GLU A 45 -17.67 20.71 -6.03
C GLU A 45 -18.97 20.93 -5.25
N GLU A 46 -20.08 21.22 -5.92
CA GLU A 46 -21.37 21.39 -5.27
C GLU A 46 -21.82 20.09 -4.60
N PHE A 47 -21.59 18.94 -5.27
CA PHE A 47 -21.81 17.62 -4.68
C PHE A 47 -20.95 17.41 -3.42
N LEU A 48 -19.65 17.72 -3.48
CA LEU A 48 -18.77 17.58 -2.30
C LEU A 48 -19.28 18.41 -1.13
N ASN A 49 -19.65 19.67 -1.39
CA ASN A 49 -20.16 20.58 -0.37
C ASN A 49 -21.49 20.11 0.23
N SER A 50 -22.45 19.70 -0.63
CA SER A 50 -23.78 19.24 -0.18
C SER A 50 -23.71 17.95 0.64
N HIS A 51 -22.68 17.14 0.43
CA HIS A 51 -22.47 15.89 1.17
C HIS A 51 -21.35 15.99 2.22
N SER A 52 -20.86 17.19 2.54
CA SER A 52 -19.82 17.43 3.55
C SER A 52 -18.56 16.56 3.33
N ILE A 53 -18.08 16.51 2.09
CA ILE A 53 -16.88 15.77 1.69
C ILE A 53 -15.73 16.75 1.55
N ALA A 54 -14.65 16.52 2.29
CA ALA A 54 -13.44 17.32 2.16
C ALA A 54 -12.71 16.99 0.85
N LYS A 55 -12.45 18.03 0.03
CA LYS A 55 -11.83 17.87 -1.28
C LYS A 55 -10.36 17.49 -1.16
N GLY A 56 -9.91 16.54 -2.00
CA GLY A 56 -8.51 16.24 -2.21
C GLY A 56 -7.82 15.45 -1.09
N ILE A 57 -8.57 14.95 -0.11
CA ILE A 57 -7.99 14.19 1.01
C ILE A 57 -8.62 12.80 1.16
N MET A 58 -7.92 11.93 1.86
CA MET A 58 -8.46 10.66 2.36
C MET A 58 -9.01 10.86 3.77
N GLN A 59 -10.23 10.40 3.99
CA GLN A 59 -10.84 10.36 5.31
C GLN A 59 -11.46 9.00 5.59
N LEU A 60 -11.33 8.55 6.84
CA LEU A 60 -12.02 7.36 7.30
C LEU A 60 -13.48 7.69 7.62
N ILE A 61 -14.37 6.81 7.20
CA ILE A 61 -15.82 6.92 7.45
C ILE A 61 -16.35 5.61 8.04
N ASP A 62 -17.47 5.69 8.73
CA ASP A 62 -18.18 4.52 9.23
C ASP A 62 -19.07 3.87 8.14
N ILE A 63 -19.63 2.69 8.47
CA ILE A 63 -20.50 1.93 7.55
C ILE A 63 -21.77 2.70 7.17
N SER A 64 -22.33 3.49 8.11
CA SER A 64 -23.56 4.27 7.84
C SER A 64 -23.28 5.33 6.79
N ARG A 65 -22.15 6.03 6.95
CA ARG A 65 -21.71 7.04 5.98
C ARG A 65 -21.36 6.42 4.63
N ALA A 66 -20.70 5.29 4.62
CA ALA A 66 -20.37 4.58 3.38
C ALA A 66 -21.63 4.15 2.61
N LYS A 67 -22.68 3.71 3.31
CA LYS A 67 -23.98 3.39 2.70
C LYS A 67 -24.69 4.63 2.16
N GLN A 68 -24.75 5.72 2.94
CA GLN A 68 -25.33 6.99 2.50
C GLN A 68 -24.66 7.51 1.20
N LEU A 69 -23.33 7.48 1.15
CA LEU A 69 -22.62 7.89 -0.07
C LEU A 69 -22.94 6.98 -1.24
N HIS A 70 -23.00 5.68 -1.03
CA HIS A 70 -23.32 4.72 -2.11
C HIS A 70 -24.72 4.92 -2.72
N GLU A 71 -25.70 5.39 -1.94
CA GLU A 71 -27.06 5.67 -2.41
C GLU A 71 -27.14 6.89 -3.32
N VAL A 72 -26.22 7.85 -3.17
CA VAL A 72 -26.29 9.15 -3.88
C VAL A 72 -25.29 9.27 -5.03
N ILE A 73 -24.28 8.40 -5.11
CA ILE A 73 -23.31 8.43 -6.20
C ILE A 73 -23.75 7.60 -7.40
N LYS A 74 -23.30 8.02 -8.58
CA LYS A 74 -23.37 7.18 -9.78
C LYS A 74 -22.03 6.48 -9.95
N VAL A 75 -21.99 5.19 -9.59
CA VAL A 75 -20.77 4.37 -9.72
C VAL A 75 -20.35 4.28 -11.18
N SER A 76 -19.13 4.70 -11.48
CA SER A 76 -18.52 4.58 -12.81
C SER A 76 -17.74 3.28 -12.95
N LYS A 77 -16.99 2.90 -11.91
CA LYS A 77 -16.16 1.70 -11.90
C LYS A 77 -16.02 1.16 -10.47
N SER A 78 -15.91 -0.16 -10.35
CA SER A 78 -15.54 -0.84 -9.10
C SER A 78 -14.44 -1.84 -9.41
N GLU A 79 -13.33 -1.75 -8.67
CA GLU A 79 -12.16 -2.63 -8.87
C GLU A 79 -11.46 -2.91 -7.54
N SER A 80 -10.56 -3.91 -7.52
CA SER A 80 -9.72 -4.13 -6.35
C SER A 80 -8.87 -2.90 -6.06
N GLY A 81 -8.81 -2.51 -4.81
CA GLY A 81 -8.08 -1.35 -4.30
C GLY A 81 -7.24 -1.70 -3.08
N GLY A 82 -6.62 -0.68 -2.52
CA GLY A 82 -5.63 -0.79 -1.46
C GLY A 82 -4.21 -0.58 -2.00
N SER A 83 -3.38 0.17 -1.26
CA SER A 83 -2.09 0.65 -1.77
C SER A 83 -1.13 -0.50 -2.13
N VAL A 84 -1.03 -1.50 -1.25
CA VAL A 84 -0.21 -2.69 -1.51
C VAL A 84 -0.86 -3.61 -2.54
N ALA A 85 -2.19 -3.76 -2.56
CA ALA A 85 -2.87 -4.56 -3.57
C ALA A 85 -2.63 -4.01 -4.98
N ASN A 86 -2.70 -2.69 -5.16
CA ASN A 86 -2.39 -2.02 -6.43
C ASN A 86 -0.93 -2.26 -6.87
N THR A 87 0.02 -2.20 -5.92
CA THR A 87 1.43 -2.52 -6.18
C THR A 87 1.59 -3.96 -6.67
N ILE A 88 0.99 -4.92 -5.97
CA ILE A 88 1.06 -6.35 -6.29
C ILE A 88 0.41 -6.65 -7.65
N ALA A 89 -0.74 -6.04 -7.94
CA ALA A 89 -1.40 -6.14 -9.24
C ALA A 89 -0.52 -5.55 -10.37
N GLY A 90 0.14 -4.42 -10.11
CA GLY A 90 1.10 -3.82 -11.03
C GLY A 90 2.27 -4.76 -11.36
N ILE A 91 2.87 -5.37 -10.34
CA ILE A 91 3.95 -6.36 -10.51
C ILE A 91 3.47 -7.56 -11.32
N ALA A 92 2.26 -8.06 -11.04
CA ALA A 92 1.67 -9.19 -11.78
C ALA A 92 1.45 -8.86 -13.27
N LYS A 93 0.88 -7.67 -13.56
CA LYS A 93 0.69 -7.20 -14.96
C LYS A 93 1.98 -7.14 -15.76
N LEU A 94 3.10 -6.99 -15.10
CA LEU A 94 4.41 -6.94 -15.70
C LEU A 94 5.10 -8.31 -15.74
N GLY A 95 4.38 -9.36 -15.43
CA GLY A 95 4.83 -10.75 -15.53
C GLY A 95 5.52 -11.29 -14.28
N GLY A 96 5.41 -10.58 -13.15
CA GLY A 96 5.91 -11.02 -11.86
C GLY A 96 5.06 -12.10 -11.22
N LYS A 97 5.68 -12.97 -10.42
CA LYS A 97 4.97 -13.91 -9.55
C LYS A 97 4.53 -13.20 -8.29
N THR A 98 3.24 -13.10 -8.07
CA THR A 98 2.71 -12.34 -6.93
C THR A 98 1.61 -13.08 -6.18
N ALA A 99 1.52 -12.77 -4.89
CA ALA A 99 0.38 -13.12 -4.06
C ALA A 99 -0.02 -11.94 -3.17
N TYR A 100 -1.23 -11.97 -2.68
CA TYR A 100 -1.75 -10.95 -1.79
C TYR A 100 -2.44 -11.57 -0.58
N VAL A 101 -2.20 -10.99 0.58
CA VAL A 101 -2.85 -11.35 1.85
C VAL A 101 -3.59 -10.12 2.39
N GLY A 102 -4.89 -10.25 2.53
CA GLY A 102 -5.76 -9.21 3.05
C GLY A 102 -7.17 -9.77 3.25
N LYS A 103 -7.97 -9.17 4.12
CA LYS A 103 -9.25 -9.71 4.55
C LYS A 103 -10.41 -9.08 3.82
N VAL A 104 -11.26 -9.89 3.18
CA VAL A 104 -12.58 -9.49 2.67
C VAL A 104 -13.64 -10.43 3.19
N LYS A 105 -14.92 -10.04 3.13
CA LYS A 105 -16.08 -10.88 3.45
C LYS A 105 -16.59 -11.60 2.20
N ASN A 106 -17.35 -12.66 2.37
CA ASN A 106 -18.04 -13.35 1.27
C ASN A 106 -19.32 -12.59 0.86
N ASP A 107 -19.20 -11.29 0.60
CA ASP A 107 -20.24 -10.42 0.08
C ASP A 107 -19.97 -10.04 -1.40
N SER A 108 -20.79 -9.17 -1.96
CA SER A 108 -20.66 -8.74 -3.37
C SER A 108 -19.32 -8.07 -3.64
N LEU A 109 -18.86 -7.18 -2.76
CA LEU A 109 -17.59 -6.47 -2.91
C LEU A 109 -16.38 -7.39 -2.71
N GLY A 110 -16.43 -8.29 -1.74
CA GLY A 110 -15.36 -9.28 -1.53
C GLY A 110 -15.19 -10.23 -2.72
N LYS A 111 -16.30 -10.59 -3.40
CA LYS A 111 -16.24 -11.36 -4.64
C LYS A 111 -15.62 -10.56 -5.78
N VAL A 112 -15.97 -9.27 -5.91
CA VAL A 112 -15.34 -8.36 -6.88
C VAL A 112 -13.84 -8.29 -6.63
N PHE A 113 -13.40 -8.05 -5.39
CA PHE A 113 -11.99 -7.99 -5.02
C PHE A 113 -11.23 -9.28 -5.39
N ALA A 114 -11.73 -10.43 -4.93
CA ALA A 114 -11.07 -11.71 -5.17
C ALA A 114 -11.00 -12.07 -6.67
N GLN A 115 -12.09 -11.82 -7.42
CA GLN A 115 -12.12 -12.09 -8.85
C GLN A 115 -11.21 -11.15 -9.64
N ASP A 116 -11.15 -9.88 -9.26
CA ASP A 116 -10.30 -8.90 -9.94
C ASP A 116 -8.81 -9.20 -9.74
N LEU A 117 -8.37 -9.52 -8.52
CA LEU A 117 -7.00 -9.97 -8.28
C LEU A 117 -6.65 -11.21 -9.11
N LYS A 118 -7.57 -12.19 -9.18
CA LYS A 118 -7.39 -13.39 -10.00
C LYS A 118 -7.24 -13.06 -11.49
N ASN A 119 -8.06 -12.13 -12.00
CA ASN A 119 -8.00 -11.65 -13.40
C ASN A 119 -6.67 -10.95 -13.71
N GLN A 120 -6.03 -10.39 -12.69
CA GLN A 120 -4.73 -9.74 -12.77
C GLN A 120 -3.55 -10.70 -12.53
N ASN A 121 -3.80 -12.02 -12.46
CA ASN A 121 -2.82 -13.07 -12.17
C ASN A 121 -2.15 -12.95 -10.79
N VAL A 122 -2.81 -12.36 -9.82
CA VAL A 122 -2.40 -12.33 -8.41
C VAL A 122 -3.01 -13.53 -7.68
N THR A 123 -2.18 -14.31 -6.99
CA THR A 123 -2.66 -15.38 -6.12
C THR A 123 -3.29 -14.78 -4.86
N TYR A 124 -4.56 -15.10 -4.61
CA TYR A 124 -5.30 -14.62 -3.45
C TYR A 124 -6.03 -15.81 -2.79
N ASN A 125 -5.53 -16.23 -1.62
CA ASN A 125 -6.01 -17.40 -0.89
C ASN A 125 -6.44 -17.08 0.56
N THR A 126 -6.42 -15.81 0.97
CA THR A 126 -6.85 -15.42 2.32
C THR A 126 -8.29 -15.85 2.56
N PRO A 127 -8.59 -16.57 3.64
CA PRO A 127 -9.95 -16.98 3.94
C PRO A 127 -10.87 -15.77 4.14
N PHE A 128 -12.08 -15.85 3.63
CA PHE A 128 -13.10 -14.83 3.88
C PHE A 128 -13.35 -14.64 5.38
N ALA A 129 -13.70 -13.42 5.77
CA ALA A 129 -14.19 -13.15 7.12
C ALA A 129 -15.46 -13.98 7.40
N GLN A 130 -15.67 -14.30 8.67
CA GLN A 130 -16.83 -15.09 9.08
C GLN A 130 -18.15 -14.40 8.70
N GLU A 131 -19.15 -15.16 8.32
CA GLU A 131 -20.48 -14.61 7.97
C GLU A 131 -21.15 -13.88 9.12
N THR A 132 -20.84 -14.26 10.36
CA THR A 132 -21.31 -13.62 11.60
C THR A 132 -20.73 -12.23 11.82
N SER A 133 -19.68 -11.83 11.09
CA SER A 133 -19.18 -10.44 11.13
C SER A 133 -20.29 -9.49 10.70
N ILE A 134 -20.54 -8.45 11.52
CA ILE A 134 -21.47 -7.37 11.18
C ILE A 134 -20.89 -6.43 10.13
N ASP A 135 -19.57 -6.36 10.04
CA ASP A 135 -18.87 -5.54 9.07
C ASP A 135 -18.90 -6.17 7.66
N GLU A 136 -18.90 -5.31 6.67
CA GLU A 136 -18.85 -5.64 5.24
C GLU A 136 -17.41 -5.59 4.73
N THR A 137 -17.17 -6.02 3.48
CA THR A 137 -15.90 -5.77 2.79
C THR A 137 -15.58 -4.29 2.75
N GLY A 138 -14.33 -3.95 3.02
CA GLY A 138 -13.83 -2.58 2.96
C GLY A 138 -14.01 -1.95 1.57
N ARG A 139 -14.29 -0.65 1.55
CA ARG A 139 -14.44 0.11 0.30
C ARG A 139 -13.94 1.53 0.43
N CYS A 140 -13.37 2.03 -0.63
CA CYS A 140 -12.99 3.43 -0.77
C CYS A 140 -13.87 4.08 -1.83
N THR A 141 -14.75 5.01 -1.45
CA THR A 141 -15.50 5.82 -2.41
C THR A 141 -14.62 6.97 -2.86
N ILE A 142 -14.17 6.92 -4.11
CA ILE A 142 -13.27 7.89 -4.73
C ILE A 142 -14.09 8.80 -5.63
N ILE A 143 -14.19 10.06 -5.25
CA ILE A 143 -14.91 11.10 -5.99
C ILE A 143 -13.89 11.97 -6.69
N VAL A 144 -13.97 11.99 -8.03
CA VAL A 144 -13.08 12.77 -8.89
C VAL A 144 -13.82 14.01 -9.35
N THR A 145 -13.27 15.19 -9.07
CA THR A 145 -13.79 16.46 -9.53
C THR A 145 -13.21 16.84 -10.90
N PRO A 146 -13.85 17.79 -11.67
CA PRO A 146 -13.41 18.15 -13.04
C PRO A 146 -11.98 18.67 -13.16
N ASP A 147 -11.39 19.14 -12.06
CA ASP A 147 -10.00 19.55 -11.99
C ASP A 147 -9.02 18.36 -11.76
N GLY A 148 -9.55 17.13 -11.66
CA GLY A 148 -8.76 15.92 -11.45
C GLY A 148 -8.43 15.60 -9.99
N GLU A 149 -8.90 16.42 -9.03
CA GLU A 149 -8.73 16.16 -7.61
C GLU A 149 -9.57 14.96 -7.14
N ARG A 150 -9.02 14.20 -6.19
CA ARG A 150 -9.62 12.98 -5.67
C ARG A 150 -9.92 13.11 -4.20
N SER A 151 -11.18 12.93 -3.86
CA SER A 151 -11.63 12.89 -2.47
C SER A 151 -11.98 11.45 -2.11
N MET A 152 -11.25 10.87 -1.18
CA MET A 152 -11.37 9.46 -0.80
C MET A 152 -12.10 9.32 0.53
N ASN A 153 -13.18 8.53 0.53
CA ASN A 153 -13.98 8.23 1.70
C ASN A 153 -13.88 6.73 1.96
N THR A 154 -13.09 6.35 2.95
CA THR A 154 -12.66 4.97 3.19
C THR A 154 -13.37 4.37 4.39
N TYR A 155 -14.15 3.31 4.15
CA TYR A 155 -14.65 2.39 5.15
C TYR A 155 -13.79 1.13 5.15
N LEU A 156 -13.08 0.88 6.24
CA LEU A 156 -12.15 -0.25 6.32
C LEU A 156 -12.87 -1.60 6.40
N GLY A 157 -13.96 -1.71 7.16
CA GLY A 157 -14.73 -2.93 7.28
C GLY A 157 -13.90 -4.12 7.78
N VAL A 158 -14.18 -5.30 7.24
CA VAL A 158 -13.52 -6.53 7.70
C VAL A 158 -12.01 -6.59 7.44
N THR A 159 -11.46 -5.67 6.65
CA THR A 159 -10.01 -5.66 6.41
C THR A 159 -9.24 -5.37 7.70
N GLU A 160 -9.82 -4.66 8.68
CA GLU A 160 -9.19 -4.41 9.99
C GLU A 160 -8.91 -5.70 10.78
N TYR A 161 -9.64 -6.77 10.51
CA TYR A 161 -9.57 -8.04 11.27
C TYR A 161 -8.64 -9.08 10.63
N LEU A 162 -7.67 -8.68 9.83
CA LEU A 162 -6.58 -9.56 9.40
C LEU A 162 -5.76 -9.96 10.63
N LYS A 163 -5.64 -11.27 10.88
CA LYS A 163 -5.06 -11.83 12.10
C LYS A 163 -4.01 -12.90 11.79
N PRO A 164 -3.22 -13.35 12.77
CA PRO A 164 -2.16 -14.33 12.55
C PRO A 164 -2.61 -15.65 11.92
N SER A 165 -3.85 -16.07 12.16
CA SER A 165 -4.37 -17.30 11.53
C SER A 165 -4.67 -17.16 10.03
N ASP A 166 -4.69 -15.94 9.49
CA ASP A 166 -4.87 -15.66 8.07
C ASP A 166 -3.53 -15.69 7.30
N ILE A 167 -2.41 -15.75 8.02
CA ILE A 167 -1.06 -15.84 7.44
C ILE A 167 -0.70 -17.31 7.21
N ASP A 168 -0.63 -17.70 5.96
CA ASP A 168 -0.09 -19.00 5.53
C ASP A 168 1.44 -18.93 5.48
N GLU A 169 2.07 -19.50 6.51
CA GLU A 169 3.53 -19.49 6.61
C GLU A 169 4.22 -20.24 5.48
N THR A 170 3.57 -21.27 4.90
CA THR A 170 4.13 -22.00 3.77
C THR A 170 4.23 -21.09 2.55
N GLN A 171 3.14 -20.37 2.25
CA GLN A 171 3.13 -19.40 1.15
C GLN A 171 4.16 -18.28 1.39
N ILE A 172 4.26 -17.77 2.62
CA ILE A 172 5.22 -16.70 2.96
C ILE A 172 6.68 -17.18 2.79
N LYS A 173 7.00 -18.41 3.18
CA LYS A 173 8.36 -18.99 3.04
C LYS A 173 8.79 -19.17 1.58
N ASP A 174 7.84 -19.30 0.67
CA ASP A 174 8.12 -19.40 -0.77
C ASP A 174 8.44 -18.04 -1.41
N ALA A 175 8.25 -16.93 -0.68
CA ALA A 175 8.50 -15.58 -1.18
C ALA A 175 9.92 -15.10 -0.92
N GLU A 176 10.56 -14.49 -1.91
CA GLU A 176 11.81 -13.76 -1.71
C GLU A 176 11.58 -12.38 -1.05
N TRP A 177 10.39 -11.82 -1.25
CA TRP A 177 10.01 -10.54 -0.65
C TRP A 177 8.58 -10.59 -0.11
N ILE A 178 8.39 -10.05 1.10
CA ILE A 178 7.07 -9.60 1.55
C ILE A 178 7.02 -8.07 1.58
N TYR A 179 5.86 -7.51 1.21
CA TYR A 179 5.61 -6.06 1.19
C TYR A 179 4.44 -5.72 2.11
N LEU A 180 4.73 -4.98 3.17
CA LEU A 180 3.83 -4.66 4.26
C LEU A 180 3.25 -3.24 4.10
N GLU A 181 1.95 -3.10 4.37
CA GLU A 181 1.24 -1.82 4.31
C GLU A 181 1.17 -1.15 5.69
N GLY A 182 1.68 0.08 5.79
CA GLY A 182 1.67 0.84 7.03
C GLY A 182 0.28 1.10 7.60
N TYR A 183 -0.73 1.35 6.77
CA TYR A 183 -2.12 1.51 7.21
C TYR A 183 -2.65 0.33 8.04
N ARG A 184 -2.03 -0.85 7.94
CA ARG A 184 -2.41 -2.01 8.76
C ARG A 184 -2.08 -1.85 10.24
N PHE A 185 -1.23 -0.89 10.61
CA PHE A 185 -0.94 -0.62 12.03
C PHE A 185 -2.16 -0.16 12.84
N ASP A 186 -3.21 0.33 12.19
CA ASP A 186 -4.48 0.67 12.83
C ASP A 186 -5.33 -0.58 13.21
N GLY A 187 -5.05 -1.75 12.64
CA GLY A 187 -5.81 -2.98 12.92
C GLY A 187 -5.42 -3.67 14.23
N PRO A 188 -6.37 -4.25 14.96
CA PRO A 188 -6.17 -4.74 16.33
C PRO A 188 -5.15 -5.89 16.46
N GLU A 189 -5.08 -6.79 15.48
CA GLU A 189 -4.15 -7.94 15.48
C GLU A 189 -3.05 -7.81 14.39
N SER A 190 -2.88 -6.62 13.84
CA SER A 190 -1.97 -6.42 12.69
C SER A 190 -0.51 -6.63 13.03
N HIS A 191 -0.09 -6.20 14.23
CA HIS A 191 1.29 -6.39 14.67
C HIS A 191 1.65 -7.86 14.80
N GLU A 192 0.76 -8.67 15.36
CA GLU A 192 0.95 -10.13 15.49
C GLU A 192 0.94 -10.82 14.12
N ALA A 193 0.06 -10.41 13.21
CA ALA A 193 0.02 -10.92 11.85
C ALA A 193 1.31 -10.58 11.08
N PHE A 194 1.80 -9.34 11.18
CA PHE A 194 3.05 -8.92 10.58
C PHE A 194 4.25 -9.67 11.19
N ASN A 195 4.32 -9.78 12.51
CA ASN A 195 5.38 -10.52 13.19
C ASN A 195 5.43 -11.97 12.74
N LYS A 196 4.27 -12.62 12.56
CA LYS A 196 4.21 -13.99 12.02
C LYS A 196 4.73 -14.06 10.59
N ALA A 197 4.30 -13.15 9.72
CA ALA A 197 4.75 -13.10 8.33
C ALA A 197 6.26 -12.82 8.23
N ILE A 198 6.76 -11.84 8.97
CA ILE A 198 8.18 -11.48 9.02
C ILE A 198 9.03 -12.68 9.46
N LYS A 199 8.66 -13.35 10.56
CA LYS A 199 9.38 -14.54 11.05
C LYS A 199 9.38 -15.65 10.02
N ALA A 200 8.25 -15.94 9.39
CA ALA A 200 8.17 -16.95 8.34
C ALA A 200 9.06 -16.60 7.15
N CYS A 201 9.00 -15.37 6.64
CA CYS A 201 9.80 -14.88 5.52
C CYS A 201 11.32 -14.98 5.83
N LYS A 202 11.74 -14.42 6.95
CA LYS A 202 13.16 -14.42 7.34
C LYS A 202 13.69 -15.81 7.66
N SER A 203 12.86 -16.74 8.12
CA SER A 203 13.27 -18.15 8.34
C SER A 203 13.62 -18.90 7.04
N ALA A 204 13.23 -18.35 5.91
CA ALA A 204 13.52 -18.87 4.56
C ALA A 204 14.46 -17.94 3.76
N ASP A 205 15.27 -17.11 4.45
CA ASP A 205 16.17 -16.11 3.86
C ASP A 205 15.47 -15.06 2.97
N GLY A 206 14.16 -14.88 3.12
CA GLY A 206 13.39 -13.85 2.46
C GLY A 206 13.62 -12.46 3.05
N ARG A 207 13.16 -11.44 2.34
CA ARG A 207 13.35 -10.03 2.67
C ARG A 207 12.03 -9.32 2.92
N VAL A 208 12.07 -8.28 3.75
CA VAL A 208 10.88 -7.54 4.18
C VAL A 208 10.96 -6.10 3.69
N SER A 209 9.91 -5.67 3.00
CA SER A 209 9.71 -4.27 2.66
C SER A 209 8.44 -3.71 3.32
N LEU A 210 8.46 -2.42 3.60
CA LEU A 210 7.37 -1.69 4.27
C LEU A 210 7.12 -0.36 3.57
N THR A 211 5.86 0.04 3.44
CA THR A 211 5.50 1.44 3.15
C THR A 211 4.95 2.14 4.38
N LEU A 212 5.31 3.40 4.59
CA LEU A 212 4.80 4.20 5.71
C LEU A 212 3.34 4.65 5.53
N SER A 213 2.85 4.63 4.28
CA SER A 213 1.47 4.88 3.85
C SER A 213 0.99 6.32 3.91
N ASP A 214 0.96 6.98 5.07
CA ASP A 214 0.73 8.43 5.17
C ASP A 214 1.30 9.04 6.47
N PRO A 215 1.47 10.38 6.53
CA PRO A 215 2.03 11.06 7.70
C PRO A 215 1.20 10.86 8.98
N PHE A 216 -0.15 10.82 8.88
CA PHE A 216 -1.03 10.66 10.05
C PHE A 216 -0.93 9.24 10.63
N CYS A 217 -0.79 8.23 9.79
CA CYS A 217 -0.52 6.86 10.21
C CYS A 217 0.82 6.79 10.96
N VAL A 218 1.85 7.42 10.40
CA VAL A 218 3.17 7.51 11.04
C VAL A 218 3.10 8.20 12.40
N GLU A 219 2.35 9.29 12.51
CA GLU A 219 2.22 10.03 13.78
C GLU A 219 1.56 9.19 14.88
N ARG A 220 0.51 8.42 14.52
CA ARG A 220 -0.18 7.53 15.47
C ARG A 220 0.68 6.36 15.93
N HIS A 221 1.51 5.82 15.05
CA HIS A 221 2.23 4.54 15.28
C HIS A 221 3.74 4.67 15.22
N ARG A 222 4.31 5.87 15.41
CA ARG A 222 5.74 6.18 15.20
C ARG A 222 6.68 5.24 15.90
N GLU A 223 6.44 4.92 17.17
CA GLU A 223 7.30 4.03 17.94
C GLU A 223 7.28 2.60 17.36
N ALA A 224 6.11 2.09 17.00
CA ALA A 224 5.97 0.77 16.41
C ALA A 224 6.66 0.68 15.05
N PHE A 225 6.49 1.69 14.18
CA PHE A 225 7.24 1.80 12.93
C PHE A 225 8.74 1.83 13.16
N HIS A 226 9.20 2.64 14.12
CA HIS A 226 10.63 2.78 14.40
C HIS A 226 11.28 1.47 14.86
N ASN A 227 10.60 0.76 15.74
CA ASN A 227 11.04 -0.55 16.20
C ASN A 227 11.13 -1.55 15.04
N MET A 228 10.07 -1.64 14.20
CA MET A 228 10.06 -2.56 13.07
C MET A 228 11.11 -2.20 12.00
N ILE A 229 11.30 -0.91 11.69
CA ILE A 229 12.32 -0.44 10.74
C ILE A 229 13.72 -0.89 11.18
N LYS A 230 14.03 -0.75 12.46
CA LYS A 230 15.35 -1.10 12.97
C LYS A 230 15.64 -2.59 13.04
N SER A 231 14.59 -3.41 13.31
CA SER A 231 14.79 -4.84 13.57
C SER A 231 14.54 -5.72 12.35
N ASP A 232 13.57 -5.33 11.49
CA ASP A 232 12.98 -6.28 10.56
C ASP A 232 12.98 -5.84 9.10
N ILE A 233 12.99 -4.53 8.82
CA ILE A 233 12.81 -3.99 7.47
C ILE A 233 14.12 -3.92 6.72
N ASP A 234 14.15 -4.55 5.54
CA ASP A 234 15.30 -4.48 4.61
C ASP A 234 15.14 -3.32 3.61
N LEU A 235 13.90 -2.96 3.24
CA LEU A 235 13.59 -1.88 2.31
C LEU A 235 12.40 -1.07 2.79
N LEU A 236 12.61 0.22 3.01
CA LEU A 236 11.55 1.16 3.38
C LEU A 236 11.15 2.02 2.19
N PHE A 237 9.84 2.06 1.90
CA PHE A 237 9.23 2.99 0.98
C PHE A 237 8.51 4.11 1.75
N CYS A 238 8.69 5.35 1.31
CA CYS A 238 7.98 6.50 1.86
C CYS A 238 7.99 7.67 0.88
N ASN A 239 7.14 8.65 1.13
CA ASN A 239 7.31 9.99 0.57
C ASN A 239 8.05 10.91 1.57
N GLU A 240 8.40 12.12 1.12
CA GLU A 240 9.12 13.08 1.96
C GLU A 240 8.34 13.53 3.21
N PHE A 241 7.00 13.60 3.14
CA PHE A 241 6.15 14.02 4.26
C PHE A 241 6.08 12.91 5.32
N GLU A 242 5.90 11.67 4.90
CA GLU A 242 5.95 10.50 5.77
C GLU A 242 7.30 10.38 6.48
N LEU A 243 8.39 10.57 5.75
CA LEU A 243 9.73 10.47 6.30
C LEU A 243 10.03 11.60 7.30
N LYS A 244 9.59 12.83 6.98
CA LYS A 244 9.68 13.97 7.89
C LYS A 244 8.87 13.75 9.17
N ALA A 245 7.65 13.21 9.06
CA ALA A 245 6.81 12.84 10.19
C ALA A 245 7.47 11.75 11.06
N MET A 246 8.05 10.73 10.42
CA MET A 246 8.74 9.64 11.10
C MET A 246 9.89 10.12 12.00
N TYR A 247 10.73 11.01 11.47
CA TYR A 247 11.90 11.53 12.17
C TYR A 247 11.68 12.91 12.84
N GLN A 248 10.45 13.38 12.91
CA GLN A 248 10.05 14.64 13.56
C GLN A 248 10.95 15.82 13.15
N THR A 249 11.12 16.00 11.84
CA THR A 249 11.96 17.08 11.29
C THR A 249 11.40 17.61 9.99
N ASN A 250 11.46 18.92 9.78
CA ASN A 250 11.10 19.55 8.50
C ASN A 250 12.23 19.48 7.46
N ASN A 251 13.41 19.03 7.83
CA ASN A 251 14.56 18.92 6.95
C ASN A 251 14.66 17.52 6.32
N LEU A 252 14.32 17.41 5.05
CA LEU A 252 14.35 16.16 4.30
C LEU A 252 15.74 15.48 4.33
N ASN A 253 16.82 16.23 4.13
CA ASN A 253 18.17 15.64 4.14
C ASN A 253 18.54 15.06 5.51
N LYS A 254 18.08 15.68 6.60
CA LYS A 254 18.26 15.14 7.96
C LYS A 254 17.45 13.85 8.11
N ALA A 255 16.19 13.83 7.70
CA ALA A 255 15.34 12.64 7.76
C ALA A 255 15.92 11.47 6.94
N LEU A 256 16.33 11.74 5.70
CA LEU A 256 16.99 10.76 4.82
C LEU A 256 18.23 10.15 5.49
N LYS A 257 19.09 10.98 6.08
CA LYS A 257 20.32 10.51 6.76
C LYS A 257 20.01 9.66 7.99
N LEU A 258 19.02 10.05 8.80
CA LEU A 258 18.62 9.26 9.97
C LEU A 258 18.09 7.90 9.55
N CYS A 259 17.18 7.85 8.59
CA CYS A 259 16.59 6.61 8.12
C CYS A 259 17.60 5.67 7.46
N SER A 260 18.51 6.18 6.63
CA SER A 260 19.53 5.37 5.95
C SER A 260 20.58 4.73 6.89
N ASN A 261 20.61 5.14 8.15
CA ASN A 261 21.40 4.47 9.18
C ASN A 261 20.66 3.32 9.88
N GLU A 262 19.34 3.24 9.72
CA GLU A 262 18.46 2.30 10.41
C GLU A 262 17.94 1.18 9.50
N VAL A 263 17.81 1.44 8.19
CA VAL A 263 17.34 0.47 7.20
C VAL A 263 18.42 0.19 6.15
N GLU A 264 18.44 -1.04 5.61
CA GLU A 264 19.42 -1.39 4.57
C GLU A 264 19.23 -0.56 3.31
N ILE A 265 17.98 -0.39 2.85
CA ILE A 265 17.63 0.40 1.66
C ILE A 265 16.44 1.30 1.99
N LEU A 266 16.61 2.59 1.72
CA LEU A 266 15.54 3.58 1.75
C LEU A 266 15.19 4.01 0.34
N ALA A 267 13.91 4.02 0.00
CA ALA A 267 13.37 4.59 -1.23
C ALA A 267 12.34 5.67 -0.86
N CYS A 268 12.71 6.93 -1.08
CA CYS A 268 11.88 8.10 -0.72
C CYS A 268 11.52 8.91 -1.94
N THR A 269 10.23 9.10 -2.20
CA THR A 269 9.73 10.00 -3.25
C THR A 269 9.59 11.43 -2.72
N ALA A 270 9.80 12.43 -3.59
CA ALA A 270 9.78 13.85 -3.24
C ALA A 270 9.13 14.69 -4.35
N ALA A 271 8.00 14.23 -4.86
CA ALA A 271 7.19 14.87 -5.89
C ALA A 271 8.04 15.41 -7.06
N GLU A 272 7.95 16.71 -7.37
CA GLU A 272 8.72 17.37 -8.43
C GLU A 272 10.25 17.31 -8.23
N ASN A 273 10.70 17.04 -7.01
CA ASN A 273 12.11 16.84 -6.67
C ASN A 273 12.59 15.41 -6.99
N GLY A 274 11.73 14.55 -7.56
CA GLY A 274 12.07 13.20 -7.94
C GLY A 274 12.10 12.20 -6.79
N ALA A 275 13.13 11.37 -6.72
CA ALA A 275 13.22 10.32 -5.70
C ALA A 275 14.68 10.13 -5.23
N PHE A 276 14.80 9.66 -3.99
CA PHE A 276 16.08 9.33 -3.36
C PHE A 276 16.11 7.84 -3.02
N VAL A 277 17.17 7.15 -3.47
CA VAL A 277 17.51 5.82 -2.98
C VAL A 277 18.75 5.93 -2.14
N MET A 278 18.70 5.42 -0.94
CA MET A 278 19.81 5.51 0.00
C MET A 278 20.06 4.20 0.71
N ASN A 279 21.30 3.95 0.99
CA ASN A 279 21.74 3.06 2.03
C ASN A 279 22.74 3.83 2.93
N LYS A 280 23.34 3.14 3.90
CA LYS A 280 24.29 3.77 4.83
C LYS A 280 25.47 4.49 4.14
N ASN A 281 25.87 4.03 2.96
CA ASN A 281 27.12 4.46 2.29
C ASN A 281 26.88 5.25 1.01
N GLU A 282 25.68 5.19 0.43
CA GLU A 282 25.41 5.71 -0.91
C GLU A 282 24.06 6.44 -0.93
N LYS A 283 24.03 7.54 -1.67
CA LYS A 283 22.81 8.29 -1.99
C LYS A 283 22.72 8.47 -3.50
N ILE A 284 21.63 7.96 -4.06
CA ILE A 284 21.29 8.16 -5.47
C ILE A 284 20.08 9.09 -5.51
N HIS A 285 20.17 10.15 -6.31
CA HIS A 285 19.03 11.03 -6.61
C HIS A 285 18.59 10.79 -8.05
N ILE A 286 17.31 10.54 -8.23
CA ILE A 286 16.66 10.35 -9.52
C ILE A 286 15.74 11.54 -9.74
N PRO A 287 16.03 12.44 -10.71
CA PRO A 287 15.19 13.61 -10.95
C PRO A 287 13.82 13.20 -11.48
N ALA A 288 12.80 13.99 -11.18
CA ALA A 288 11.49 13.82 -11.77
C ALA A 288 11.51 14.12 -13.27
N ILE A 289 10.74 13.38 -14.03
CA ILE A 289 10.51 13.67 -15.45
C ILE A 289 9.28 14.59 -15.55
N PRO A 290 9.42 15.84 -16.00
CA PRO A 290 8.28 16.74 -16.16
C PRO A 290 7.22 16.12 -17.07
N THR A 291 6.00 16.03 -16.58
CA THR A 291 4.90 15.40 -17.32
C THR A 291 3.60 16.17 -17.10
N LYS A 292 2.68 16.13 -18.07
CA LYS A 292 1.34 16.65 -17.87
C LYS A 292 0.53 15.62 -17.09
N ILE A 293 0.09 15.98 -15.89
CA ILE A 293 -0.75 15.13 -15.08
C ILE A 293 -2.12 14.97 -15.75
N VAL A 294 -2.51 13.73 -15.99
CA VAL A 294 -3.86 13.35 -16.46
C VAL A 294 -4.59 12.63 -15.33
N ASP A 295 -3.88 11.76 -14.64
CA ASP A 295 -4.34 11.02 -13.48
C ASP A 295 -3.14 10.70 -12.59
N ALA A 296 -3.23 10.99 -11.30
CA ALA A 296 -2.15 10.77 -10.33
C ALA A 296 -2.31 9.44 -9.57
N THR A 297 -3.20 8.54 -9.98
CA THR A 297 -3.37 7.24 -9.32
C THR A 297 -2.14 6.37 -9.49
N GLY A 298 -1.50 6.03 -8.38
CA GLY A 298 -0.32 5.19 -8.38
C GLY A 298 0.95 5.89 -8.92
N ALA A 299 0.96 7.22 -8.96
CA ALA A 299 2.13 7.99 -9.35
C ALA A 299 3.18 8.05 -8.24
#